data_dee98b3d1d3f22155f358a72157d33d3
#
_entry.id   dee98b3d1d3f22155f358a72157d33d3
#
_cell.length_a   1.000
_cell.length_b   1.000
_cell.length_c   1.000
_cell.angle_alpha   90.00
_cell.angle_beta   90.00
_cell.angle_gamma   90.00
#
_symmetry.space_group_name_H-M   'P 1'
#
loop_
_entity.id
_entity.type
_entity.pdbx_description
1 polymer ?
#
loop_
_entity_poly.entity_id
_entity_poly.type
_entity_poly.pdbx_seq_one_letter_code
_entity_poly.pdbx_strand_id
1 'polypeptide(L)'
;MDARRDGWQVNHKKIQRLWAEEGLRVVVKRRRKRIGVSTVPEIAAEKANDVWSVDFQFDSTITGKPVKILSIVDEHTRECLGGIVDYSITGLDLAEQLDVLAIDRGMPQALRMDNGPELISNAVAKWASETDRVFIPPGQPWRNGFVESFIGKLRDECLNVNQFYSLNHAKGIIGIWKEEYNTIRPHSSLGCSTPSVYAGQCTH
;
A
#
# COMPACT_ATOMS: atom_id res chain seq x y z
N MET A 1 3.58 -10.14 14.90
CA MET A 1 3.16 -11.16 15.90
C MET A 1 2.02 -10.58 16.72
N ASP A 2 0.90 -11.30 16.78
CA ASP A 2 -0.22 -10.93 17.65
C ASP A 2 -0.28 -11.93 18.79
N ALA A 3 0.11 -11.52 19.99
CA ALA A 3 0.19 -12.37 21.17
C ALA A 3 -1.15 -13.07 21.50
N ARG A 4 -2.29 -12.52 21.08
CA ARG A 4 -3.60 -13.15 21.28
C ARG A 4 -3.82 -14.30 20.31
N ARG A 5 -3.34 -14.21 19.07
CA ARG A 5 -3.40 -15.30 18.09
C ARG A 5 -2.53 -16.49 18.52
N ASP A 6 -1.44 -16.20 19.26
CA ASP A 6 -0.54 -17.21 19.83
C ASP A 6 -1.04 -17.77 21.19
N GLY A 7 -2.28 -17.44 21.58
CA GLY A 7 -2.92 -17.96 22.80
C GLY A 7 -2.52 -17.24 24.09
N TRP A 8 -1.76 -16.14 24.04
CA TRP A 8 -1.35 -15.41 25.24
C TRP A 8 -2.46 -14.48 25.74
N GLN A 9 -2.94 -14.75 26.94
CA GLN A 9 -3.84 -13.82 27.64
C GLN A 9 -3.03 -12.76 28.39
N VAL A 10 -2.76 -11.64 27.73
CA VAL A 10 -1.97 -10.53 28.30
C VAL A 10 -2.75 -9.24 28.35
N ASN A 11 -2.64 -8.53 29.49
CA ASN A 11 -3.22 -7.21 29.62
C ASN A 11 -2.38 -6.20 28.81
N HIS A 12 -3.05 -5.43 27.98
CA HIS A 12 -2.40 -4.43 27.12
C HIS A 12 -1.56 -3.42 27.91
N LYS A 13 -1.99 -3.02 29.14
CA LYS A 13 -1.21 -2.13 30.03
C LYS A 13 0.12 -2.77 30.47
N LYS A 14 0.14 -4.10 30.68
CA LYS A 14 1.37 -4.83 31.00
C LYS A 14 2.33 -4.82 29.80
N ILE A 15 1.82 -5.07 28.60
CA ILE A 15 2.62 -4.98 27.37
C ILE A 15 3.20 -3.59 27.19
N GLN A 16 2.40 -2.53 27.32
CA GLN A 16 2.89 -1.16 27.17
C GLN A 16 3.99 -0.81 28.20
N ARG A 17 3.89 -1.31 29.43
CA ARG A 17 4.91 -1.11 30.45
C ARG A 17 6.21 -1.83 30.07
N LEU A 18 6.15 -3.11 29.73
CA LEU A 18 7.31 -3.88 29.31
C LEU A 18 7.97 -3.27 28.06
N TRP A 19 7.16 -2.84 27.09
CA TRP A 19 7.63 -2.14 25.89
C TRP A 19 8.42 -0.87 26.22
N ALA A 20 7.99 -0.16 27.27
CA ALA A 20 8.67 1.04 27.74
C ALA A 20 9.97 0.71 28.48
N GLU A 21 9.96 -0.33 29.32
CA GLU A 21 11.12 -0.80 30.08
C GLU A 21 12.23 -1.29 29.16
N GLU A 22 11.87 -1.97 28.06
CA GLU A 22 12.80 -2.47 27.04
C GLU A 22 13.25 -1.39 26.02
N GLY A 23 12.86 -0.15 26.19
CA GLY A 23 13.24 0.94 25.28
C GLY A 23 12.61 0.87 23.89
N LEU A 24 11.62 0.01 23.66
CA LEU A 24 10.97 -0.22 22.38
C LEU A 24 9.91 0.83 22.02
N ARG A 25 9.81 1.91 22.79
CA ARG A 25 8.87 3.01 22.48
C ARG A 25 9.30 3.72 21.21
N VAL A 26 8.51 3.57 20.16
CA VAL A 26 8.63 4.41 18.96
C VAL A 26 8.18 5.83 19.35
N VAL A 27 9.06 6.82 19.20
CA VAL A 27 8.72 8.22 19.39
C VAL A 27 7.81 8.65 18.24
N VAL A 28 6.51 8.58 18.47
CA VAL A 28 5.53 9.10 17.51
C VAL A 28 5.66 10.63 17.51
N LYS A 29 6.33 11.19 16.51
CA LYS A 29 6.27 12.63 16.26
C LYS A 29 4.80 12.97 16.01
N ARG A 30 4.12 13.58 16.99
CA ARG A 30 2.76 14.10 16.80
C ARG A 30 2.81 15.10 15.65
N ARG A 31 2.28 14.73 14.49
CA ARG A 31 1.98 15.70 13.43
C ARG A 31 1.07 16.75 14.06
N ARG A 32 1.48 18.03 14.03
CA ARG A 32 0.58 19.13 14.40
C ARG A 32 -0.69 18.94 13.57
N LYS A 33 -1.85 18.86 14.23
CA LYS A 33 -3.15 18.91 13.55
C LYS A 33 -3.14 20.18 12.69
N ARG A 34 -3.00 20.05 11.38
CA ARG A 34 -3.34 21.13 10.48
C ARG A 34 -4.84 21.29 10.59
N ILE A 35 -5.27 22.48 11.02
CA ILE A 35 -6.67 22.91 10.91
C ILE A 35 -6.88 23.14 9.40
N GLY A 36 -7.19 22.11 8.68
CA GLY A 36 -7.56 22.13 7.27
C GLY A 36 -8.84 21.33 7.15
N VAL A 37 -9.78 21.84 6.39
CA VAL A 37 -11.03 21.19 6.05
C VAL A 37 -10.68 19.78 5.58
N SER A 38 -11.15 18.76 6.31
CA SER A 38 -11.09 17.37 5.88
C SER A 38 -12.03 17.27 4.67
N THR A 39 -11.51 17.49 3.48
CA THR A 39 -12.23 17.14 2.28
C THR A 39 -12.21 15.63 2.19
N VAL A 40 -13.36 15.00 2.46
CA VAL A 40 -13.63 13.61 2.14
C VAL A 40 -13.18 13.38 0.69
N PRO A 41 -12.49 12.27 0.38
CA PRO A 41 -12.19 11.93 -1.01
C PRO A 41 -13.45 12.02 -1.86
N GLU A 42 -13.36 12.58 -3.05
CA GLU A 42 -14.50 12.79 -3.95
C GLU A 42 -15.20 11.46 -4.29
N ILE A 43 -14.44 10.35 -4.27
CA ILE A 43 -14.94 8.97 -4.37
C ILE A 43 -14.43 8.20 -3.15
N ALA A 44 -15.34 7.68 -2.33
CA ALA A 44 -15.02 6.80 -1.21
C ALA A 44 -15.21 5.34 -1.66
N ALA A 45 -14.29 4.45 -1.27
CA ALA A 45 -14.42 3.03 -1.50
C ALA A 45 -15.42 2.42 -0.48
N GLU A 46 -16.61 2.07 -0.93
CA GLU A 46 -17.66 1.47 -0.08
C GLU A 46 -17.56 -0.06 -0.06
N LYS A 47 -17.01 -0.66 -1.10
CA LYS A 47 -16.81 -2.11 -1.24
C LYS A 47 -15.48 -2.42 -1.92
N ALA A 48 -15.10 -3.70 -1.93
CA ALA A 48 -13.94 -4.18 -2.66
C ALA A 48 -14.03 -3.82 -4.15
N ASN A 49 -12.93 -3.48 -4.76
CA ASN A 49 -12.80 -3.04 -6.16
C ASN A 49 -13.47 -1.71 -6.52
N ASP A 50 -13.94 -0.92 -5.57
CA ASP A 50 -14.43 0.42 -5.90
C ASP A 50 -13.27 1.34 -6.30
N VAL A 51 -12.23 1.41 -5.47
CA VAL A 51 -11.10 2.31 -5.72
C VAL A 51 -9.78 1.58 -5.55
N TRP A 52 -8.96 1.58 -6.59
CA TRP A 52 -7.56 1.17 -6.50
C TRP A 52 -6.66 2.40 -6.42
N SER A 53 -5.86 2.47 -5.36
CA SER A 53 -4.82 3.50 -5.21
C SER A 53 -3.50 3.00 -5.75
N VAL A 54 -2.85 3.81 -6.58
CA VAL A 54 -1.60 3.50 -7.27
C VAL A 54 -0.56 4.56 -6.93
N ASP A 55 0.66 4.11 -6.61
CA ASP A 55 1.75 5.03 -6.36
C ASP A 55 3.12 4.35 -6.54
N PHE A 56 4.16 5.18 -6.72
CA PHE A 56 5.53 4.75 -6.88
C PHE A 56 6.37 5.01 -5.64
N GLN A 57 7.30 4.09 -5.41
CA GLN A 57 8.32 4.20 -4.39
C GLN A 57 9.70 3.89 -5.00
N PHE A 58 10.74 4.46 -4.43
CA PHE A 58 12.10 4.29 -4.94
C PHE A 58 13.02 3.76 -3.83
N ASP A 59 13.93 2.90 -4.23
CA ASP A 59 15.03 2.39 -3.43
C ASP A 59 16.26 2.17 -4.34
N SER A 60 17.32 1.53 -3.84
CA SER A 60 18.49 1.21 -4.63
C SER A 60 19.11 -0.14 -4.23
N THR A 61 19.83 -0.75 -5.16
CA THR A 61 20.71 -1.87 -4.85
C THR A 61 21.98 -1.38 -4.14
N ILE A 62 22.73 -2.30 -3.53
CA ILE A 62 24.03 -2.00 -2.90
C ILE A 62 25.06 -1.41 -3.89
N THR A 63 24.87 -1.63 -5.20
CA THR A 63 25.70 -1.04 -6.26
C THR A 63 25.23 0.36 -6.67
N GLY A 64 24.23 0.93 -5.99
CA GLY A 64 23.69 2.26 -6.28
C GLY A 64 22.71 2.32 -7.47
N LYS A 65 22.36 1.18 -8.08
CA LYS A 65 21.33 1.19 -9.13
C LYS A 65 19.96 1.48 -8.54
N PRO A 66 19.21 2.49 -9.03
CA PRO A 66 17.88 2.79 -8.54
C PRO A 66 16.92 1.64 -8.84
N VAL A 67 16.06 1.31 -7.89
CA VAL A 67 14.96 0.36 -8.01
C VAL A 67 13.66 1.14 -7.87
N LYS A 68 12.79 1.02 -8.87
CA LYS A 68 11.45 1.59 -8.88
C LYS A 68 10.44 0.54 -8.47
N ILE A 69 9.52 0.90 -7.59
CA ILE A 69 8.53 -0.01 -7.01
C ILE A 69 7.16 0.61 -7.25
N LEU A 70 6.33 -0.07 -8.03
CA LEU A 70 4.92 0.24 -8.18
C LEU A 70 4.12 -0.54 -7.14
N SER A 71 3.15 0.11 -6.51
CA SER A 71 2.21 -0.55 -5.60
C SER A 71 0.78 -0.19 -5.95
N ILE A 72 -0.10 -1.18 -5.97
CA ILE A 72 -1.53 -1.06 -6.24
C ILE A 72 -2.28 -1.64 -5.03
N VAL A 73 -3.14 -0.84 -4.42
CA VAL A 73 -3.83 -1.16 -3.17
C VAL A 73 -5.32 -0.92 -3.34
N ASP A 74 -6.14 -1.87 -2.95
CA ASP A 74 -7.59 -1.68 -2.80
C ASP A 74 -7.87 -0.84 -1.56
N GLU A 75 -8.56 0.28 -1.72
CA GLU A 75 -8.80 1.21 -0.62
C GLU A 75 -9.80 0.69 0.41
N HIS A 76 -10.72 -0.19 0.03
CA HIS A 76 -11.69 -0.77 0.95
C HIS A 76 -11.07 -1.90 1.77
N THR A 77 -10.50 -2.89 1.09
CA THR A 77 -9.94 -4.09 1.75
C THR A 77 -8.55 -3.88 2.32
N ARG A 78 -7.83 -2.82 1.94
CA ARG A 78 -6.42 -2.55 2.26
C ARG A 78 -5.45 -3.58 1.65
N GLU A 79 -5.95 -4.44 0.80
CA GLU A 79 -5.17 -5.49 0.16
C GLU A 79 -4.18 -4.87 -0.84
N CYS A 80 -2.91 -5.30 -0.77
CA CYS A 80 -1.97 -5.04 -1.85
C CYS A 80 -2.33 -5.98 -3.01
N LEU A 81 -2.96 -5.45 -4.03
CA LEU A 81 -3.42 -6.23 -5.20
C LEU A 81 -2.25 -6.71 -6.05
N GLY A 82 -1.14 -5.96 -6.07
CA GLY A 82 0.03 -6.26 -6.87
C GLY A 82 1.00 -5.10 -6.98
N GLY A 83 1.78 -5.15 -8.04
CA GLY A 83 2.74 -4.11 -8.40
C GLY A 83 3.96 -4.66 -9.10
N ILE A 84 4.82 -3.77 -9.53
CA ILE A 84 6.02 -4.07 -10.29
C ILE A 84 7.24 -3.59 -9.49
N VAL A 85 8.32 -4.36 -9.53
CA VAL A 85 9.64 -3.95 -9.01
C VAL A 85 10.61 -4.05 -10.16
N ASP A 86 11.14 -2.93 -10.64
CA ASP A 86 12.10 -2.92 -11.73
C ASP A 86 13.02 -1.69 -11.67
N TYR A 87 14.04 -1.64 -12.52
CA TYR A 87 14.89 -0.46 -12.68
C TYR A 87 14.15 0.69 -13.38
N SER A 88 13.25 0.34 -14.28
CA SER A 88 12.38 1.28 -14.99
C SER A 88 10.99 0.69 -15.11
N ILE A 89 9.97 1.50 -14.89
CA ILE A 89 8.57 1.14 -15.05
C ILE A 89 7.92 2.25 -15.85
N THR A 90 7.36 1.90 -16.99
CA THR A 90 6.67 2.83 -17.90
C THR A 90 5.16 2.83 -17.65
N GLY A 91 4.44 3.74 -18.28
CA GLY A 91 2.99 3.72 -18.24
C GLY A 91 2.37 2.52 -18.98
N LEU A 92 3.09 1.92 -19.93
CA LEU A 92 2.66 0.68 -20.58
C LEU A 92 2.74 -0.49 -19.61
N ASP A 93 3.87 -0.64 -18.91
CA ASP A 93 4.03 -1.69 -17.89
C ASP A 93 2.95 -1.58 -16.80
N LEU A 94 2.59 -0.36 -16.41
CA LEU A 94 1.48 -0.14 -15.47
C LEU A 94 0.15 -0.58 -16.08
N ALA A 95 -0.15 -0.23 -17.34
CA ALA A 95 -1.40 -0.62 -17.99
C ALA A 95 -1.52 -2.16 -18.10
N GLU A 96 -0.44 -2.83 -18.49
CA GLU A 96 -0.39 -4.30 -18.54
C GLU A 96 -0.60 -4.96 -17.17
N GLN A 97 -0.02 -4.37 -16.12
CA GLN A 97 -0.24 -4.84 -14.74
C GLN A 97 -1.70 -4.66 -14.30
N LEU A 98 -2.30 -3.55 -14.67
CA LEU A 98 -3.73 -3.28 -14.38
C LEU A 98 -4.64 -4.24 -15.16
N ASP A 99 -4.31 -4.58 -16.41
CA ASP A 99 -5.04 -5.60 -17.19
C ASP A 99 -5.03 -6.96 -16.49
N VAL A 100 -3.86 -7.40 -16.02
CA VAL A 100 -3.72 -8.66 -15.29
C VAL A 100 -4.62 -8.67 -14.04
N LEU A 101 -4.62 -7.59 -13.28
CA LEU A 101 -5.46 -7.47 -12.09
C LEU A 101 -6.95 -7.41 -12.44
N ALA A 102 -7.31 -6.72 -13.51
CA ALA A 102 -8.70 -6.60 -13.94
C ALA A 102 -9.28 -7.93 -14.46
N ILE A 103 -8.47 -8.79 -15.05
CA ILE A 103 -8.88 -10.16 -15.46
C ILE A 103 -9.25 -11.00 -14.22
N ASP A 104 -8.47 -10.88 -13.14
CA ASP A 104 -8.67 -11.69 -11.94
C ASP A 104 -9.79 -11.14 -11.02
N ARG A 105 -9.88 -9.82 -10.89
CA ARG A 105 -10.73 -9.14 -9.88
C ARG A 105 -11.89 -8.34 -10.47
N GLY A 106 -11.93 -8.17 -11.79
CA GLY A 106 -12.81 -7.19 -12.45
C GLY A 106 -12.21 -5.78 -12.44
N MET A 107 -12.80 -4.91 -13.28
CA MET A 107 -12.39 -3.50 -13.39
C MET A 107 -12.77 -2.73 -12.11
N PRO A 108 -11.88 -1.86 -11.59
CA PRO A 108 -12.25 -0.96 -10.51
C PRO A 108 -13.17 0.15 -11.03
N GLN A 109 -13.98 0.72 -10.16
CA GLN A 109 -14.78 1.90 -10.52
C GLN A 109 -13.89 3.13 -10.69
N ALA A 110 -12.82 3.26 -9.89
CA ALA A 110 -11.89 4.39 -9.99
C ALA A 110 -10.44 3.97 -9.73
N LEU A 111 -9.52 4.69 -10.40
CA LEU A 111 -8.09 4.69 -10.07
C LEU A 111 -7.72 6.00 -9.39
N ARG A 112 -7.15 5.93 -8.20
CA ARG A 112 -6.57 7.07 -7.51
C ARG A 112 -5.06 7.06 -7.64
N MET A 113 -4.51 8.12 -8.21
CA MET A 113 -3.09 8.23 -8.50
C MET A 113 -2.63 9.69 -8.46
N ASP A 114 -1.36 9.92 -8.29
CA ASP A 114 -0.77 11.25 -8.41
C ASP A 114 -0.59 11.66 -9.89
N ASN A 115 0.01 12.83 -10.10
CA ASN A 115 0.28 13.36 -11.45
C ASN A 115 1.66 12.95 -11.98
N GLY A 116 2.20 11.83 -11.58
CA GLY A 116 3.45 11.29 -12.11
C GLY A 116 3.35 11.01 -13.62
N PRO A 117 4.42 11.25 -14.40
CA PRO A 117 4.38 11.13 -15.86
C PRO A 117 3.96 9.75 -16.37
N GLU A 118 4.31 8.69 -15.66
CA GLU A 118 3.90 7.34 -15.99
C GLU A 118 2.41 7.11 -15.74
N LEU A 119 1.87 7.73 -14.68
CA LEU A 119 0.47 7.60 -14.25
C LEU A 119 -0.48 8.38 -15.17
N ILE A 120 -0.03 9.52 -15.70
CA ILE A 120 -0.81 10.35 -16.66
C ILE A 120 -0.59 9.95 -18.12
N SER A 121 0.15 8.87 -18.37
CA SER A 121 0.48 8.40 -19.72
C SER A 121 -0.76 8.06 -20.56
N ASN A 122 -0.61 8.13 -21.89
CA ASN A 122 -1.67 7.76 -22.82
C ASN A 122 -2.08 6.27 -22.68
N ALA A 123 -1.15 5.37 -22.30
CA ALA A 123 -1.44 3.97 -22.08
C ALA A 123 -2.42 3.76 -20.92
N VAL A 124 -2.13 4.39 -19.77
CA VAL A 124 -3.01 4.37 -18.59
C VAL A 124 -4.31 5.11 -18.88
N ALA A 125 -4.26 6.21 -19.65
CA ALA A 125 -5.45 6.94 -20.06
C ALA A 125 -6.40 6.08 -20.89
N LYS A 126 -5.87 5.32 -21.82
CA LYS A 126 -6.64 4.39 -22.67
C LYS A 126 -7.23 3.27 -21.82
N TRP A 127 -6.42 2.65 -20.94
CA TRP A 127 -6.88 1.58 -20.06
C TRP A 127 -8.03 2.04 -19.17
N ALA A 128 -7.90 3.21 -18.56
CA ALA A 128 -8.88 3.76 -17.66
C ALA A 128 -10.06 4.48 -18.36
N SER A 129 -10.26 4.25 -19.65
CA SER A 129 -11.39 4.87 -20.40
C SER A 129 -12.77 4.45 -19.87
N GLU A 130 -12.84 3.28 -19.22
CA GLU A 130 -14.06 2.71 -18.62
C GLU A 130 -14.12 2.93 -17.10
N THR A 131 -13.15 3.64 -16.52
CA THR A 131 -13.09 3.93 -15.09
C THR A 131 -13.02 5.44 -14.83
N ASP A 132 -13.48 5.87 -13.67
CA ASP A 132 -13.31 7.24 -13.21
C ASP A 132 -11.88 7.42 -12.65
N ARG A 133 -11.01 8.12 -13.39
CA ARG A 133 -9.67 8.44 -12.91
C ARG A 133 -9.70 9.61 -11.96
N VAL A 134 -9.20 9.40 -10.76
CA VAL A 134 -9.08 10.45 -9.75
C VAL A 134 -7.62 10.85 -9.62
N PHE A 135 -7.25 11.96 -10.23
CA PHE A 135 -5.94 12.58 -10.04
C PHE A 135 -5.92 13.40 -8.75
N ILE A 136 -4.81 13.28 -8.02
CA ILE A 136 -4.62 14.05 -6.81
C ILE A 136 -4.09 15.45 -7.19
N PRO A 137 -4.81 16.52 -6.82
CA PRO A 137 -4.35 17.86 -7.12
C PRO A 137 -2.97 18.12 -6.52
N PRO A 138 -2.10 18.88 -7.22
CA PRO A 138 -0.81 19.30 -6.68
C PRO A 138 -0.96 19.92 -5.28
N GLY A 139 -0.07 19.51 -4.34
CA GLY A 139 -0.09 19.99 -2.97
C GLY A 139 -1.15 19.35 -2.05
N GLN A 140 -1.86 18.32 -2.50
CA GLN A 140 -2.84 17.57 -1.70
C GLN A 140 -2.50 16.06 -1.58
N PRO A 141 -1.29 15.68 -1.17
CA PRO A 141 -0.88 14.26 -1.08
C PRO A 141 -1.75 13.43 -0.12
N TRP A 142 -2.36 14.08 0.90
CA TRP A 142 -3.25 13.38 1.86
C TRP A 142 -4.48 12.71 1.22
N ARG A 143 -4.81 13.02 -0.03
CA ARG A 143 -5.88 12.35 -0.77
C ARG A 143 -5.51 10.93 -1.20
N ASN A 144 -4.21 10.59 -1.24
CA ASN A 144 -3.70 9.23 -1.54
C ASN A 144 -3.30 8.45 -0.27
N GLY A 145 -3.90 8.78 0.87
CA GLY A 145 -3.48 8.32 2.20
C GLY A 145 -3.46 6.80 2.40
N PHE A 146 -4.21 6.05 1.58
CA PHE A 146 -4.25 4.59 1.67
C PHE A 146 -2.98 3.95 1.14
N VAL A 147 -2.59 4.27 -0.09
CA VAL A 147 -1.33 3.78 -0.67
C VAL A 147 -0.12 4.41 0.01
N GLU A 148 -0.19 5.68 0.44
CA GLU A 148 0.88 6.29 1.24
C GLU A 148 1.11 5.55 2.56
N SER A 149 0.03 5.14 3.25
CA SER A 149 0.13 4.33 4.47
C SER A 149 0.75 2.96 4.19
N PHE A 150 0.41 2.34 3.06
CA PHE A 150 1.02 1.08 2.61
C PHE A 150 2.52 1.27 2.31
N ILE A 151 2.87 2.28 1.52
CA ILE A 151 4.25 2.63 1.16
C ILE A 151 5.09 2.93 2.40
N GLY A 152 4.52 3.64 3.39
CA GLY A 152 5.19 3.88 4.66
C GLY A 152 5.55 2.60 5.38
N LYS A 153 4.63 1.61 5.43
CA LYS A 153 4.89 0.31 6.03
C LYS A 153 5.90 -0.51 5.24
N LEU A 154 5.79 -0.54 3.91
CA LEU A 154 6.77 -1.20 3.05
C LEU A 154 8.17 -0.62 3.29
N ARG A 155 8.29 0.71 3.42
CA ARG A 155 9.55 1.36 3.72
C ARG A 155 10.10 0.95 5.08
N ASP A 156 9.30 1.05 6.12
CA ASP A 156 9.74 0.83 7.50
C ASP A 156 10.02 -0.64 7.81
N GLU A 157 9.20 -1.54 7.27
CA GLU A 157 9.21 -2.97 7.62
C GLU A 157 10.01 -3.83 6.61
N CYS A 158 10.28 -3.33 5.41
CA CYS A 158 10.97 -4.07 4.35
C CYS A 158 12.20 -3.33 3.83
N LEU A 159 12.03 -2.12 3.26
CA LEU A 159 13.13 -1.46 2.55
C LEU A 159 14.23 -1.00 3.49
N ASN A 160 13.90 -0.39 4.64
CA ASN A 160 14.88 0.12 5.60
C ASN A 160 15.62 -0.99 6.37
N VAL A 161 15.10 -2.22 6.36
CA VAL A 161 15.70 -3.35 7.10
C VAL A 161 16.45 -4.34 6.20
N ASN A 162 16.37 -4.17 4.87
CA ASN A 162 17.03 -5.03 3.91
C ASN A 162 17.98 -4.26 3.00
N GLN A 163 19.05 -4.94 2.55
CA GLN A 163 19.94 -4.46 1.50
C GLN A 163 19.74 -5.31 0.25
N PHE A 164 19.52 -4.69 -0.89
CA PHE A 164 19.24 -5.39 -2.14
C PHE A 164 20.52 -5.61 -2.95
N TYR A 165 20.98 -6.86 -3.06
CA TYR A 165 22.16 -7.21 -3.84
C TYR A 165 21.94 -7.15 -5.35
N SER A 166 20.70 -7.37 -5.79
CA SER A 166 20.29 -7.33 -7.20
C SER A 166 18.79 -7.01 -7.33
N LEU A 167 18.34 -6.73 -8.55
CA LEU A 167 16.92 -6.55 -8.83
C LEU A 167 16.10 -7.80 -8.48
N ASN A 168 16.59 -8.99 -8.82
CA ASN A 168 15.88 -10.24 -8.50
C ASN A 168 15.78 -10.47 -6.99
N HIS A 169 16.82 -10.10 -6.23
CA HIS A 169 16.78 -10.14 -4.77
C HIS A 169 15.74 -9.16 -4.22
N ALA A 170 15.68 -7.92 -4.75
CA ALA A 170 14.66 -6.95 -4.38
C ALA A 170 13.26 -7.46 -4.70
N LYS A 171 13.04 -8.01 -5.90
CA LYS A 171 11.75 -8.62 -6.31
C LYS A 171 11.31 -9.71 -5.33
N GLY A 172 12.22 -10.60 -4.93
CA GLY A 172 11.93 -11.69 -4.00
C GLY A 172 11.55 -11.19 -2.60
N ILE A 173 12.37 -10.34 -2.01
CA ILE A 173 12.14 -9.81 -0.65
C ILE A 173 10.85 -8.98 -0.59
N ILE A 174 10.65 -8.07 -1.54
CA ILE A 174 9.44 -7.23 -1.58
C ILE A 174 8.20 -8.09 -1.85
N GLY A 175 8.31 -9.12 -2.68
CA GLY A 175 7.22 -10.06 -2.95
C GLY A 175 6.79 -10.82 -1.71
N ILE A 176 7.74 -11.37 -0.94
CA ILE A 176 7.47 -12.05 0.33
C ILE A 176 6.79 -11.10 1.32
N TRP A 177 7.33 -9.89 1.48
CA TRP A 177 6.74 -8.91 2.39
C TRP A 177 5.30 -8.53 1.99
N LYS A 178 5.01 -8.35 0.68
CA LYS A 178 3.65 -8.07 0.19
C LYS A 178 2.68 -9.22 0.51
N GLU A 179 3.13 -10.45 0.38
CA GLU A 179 2.34 -11.63 0.74
C GLU A 179 2.06 -11.67 2.25
N GLU A 180 3.07 -11.45 3.09
CA GLU A 180 2.91 -11.38 4.55
C GLU A 180 2.02 -10.20 4.96
N TYR A 181 2.12 -9.06 4.29
CA TYR A 181 1.25 -7.92 4.51
C TYR A 181 -0.22 -8.28 4.31
N ASN A 182 -0.53 -9.03 3.25
CA ASN A 182 -1.90 -9.43 2.94
C ASN A 182 -2.41 -10.56 3.85
N THR A 183 -1.58 -11.54 4.18
CA THR A 183 -2.03 -12.81 4.79
C THR A 183 -1.76 -12.93 6.28
N ILE A 184 -0.75 -12.22 6.80
CA ILE A 184 -0.29 -12.39 8.19
C ILE A 184 -0.50 -11.12 9.01
N ARG A 185 -0.28 -9.95 8.42
CA ARG A 185 -0.27 -8.68 9.14
C ARG A 185 -1.68 -8.23 9.54
N PRO A 186 -1.99 -8.09 10.86
CA PRO A 186 -3.28 -7.57 11.29
C PRO A 186 -3.38 -6.06 11.09
N HIS A 187 -4.56 -5.60 10.66
CA HIS A 187 -4.86 -4.19 10.43
C HIS A 187 -5.90 -3.66 11.41
N SER A 188 -5.56 -2.65 12.18
CA SER A 188 -6.47 -2.04 13.15
C SER A 188 -7.73 -1.45 12.51
N SER A 189 -7.61 -0.91 11.28
CA SER A 189 -8.75 -0.39 10.51
C SER A 189 -9.69 -1.47 9.98
N LEU A 190 -9.26 -2.75 10.00
CA LEU A 190 -10.04 -3.91 9.58
C LEU A 190 -10.44 -4.79 10.77
N GLY A 191 -10.60 -4.20 11.96
CA GLY A 191 -10.91 -4.96 13.18
C GLY A 191 -9.82 -5.97 13.57
N CYS A 192 -8.56 -5.70 13.25
CA CYS A 192 -7.41 -6.59 13.42
C CYS A 192 -7.44 -7.84 12.53
N SER A 193 -8.26 -7.88 11.50
CA SER A 193 -8.18 -8.89 10.44
C SER A 193 -7.00 -8.58 9.50
N THR A 194 -6.53 -9.60 8.79
CA THR A 194 -5.60 -9.39 7.67
C THR A 194 -6.35 -8.92 6.43
N PRO A 195 -5.72 -8.20 5.49
CA PRO A 195 -6.36 -7.76 4.26
C PRO A 195 -7.06 -8.88 3.50
N SER A 196 -6.39 -10.04 3.31
CA SER A 196 -6.96 -11.18 2.58
C SER A 196 -8.18 -11.79 3.27
N VAL A 197 -8.15 -11.92 4.61
CA VAL A 197 -9.31 -12.41 5.37
C VAL A 197 -10.49 -11.45 5.27
N TYR A 198 -10.22 -10.14 5.36
CA TYR A 198 -11.25 -9.13 5.22
C TYR A 198 -11.83 -9.09 3.82
N ALA A 199 -10.99 -9.15 2.78
CA ALA A 199 -11.42 -9.21 1.38
C ALA A 199 -12.33 -10.42 1.11
N GLY A 200 -11.99 -11.60 1.65
CA GLY A 200 -12.82 -12.79 1.54
C GLY A 200 -14.22 -12.66 2.18
N GLN A 201 -14.37 -11.79 3.19
CA GLN A 201 -15.67 -11.50 3.80
C GLN A 201 -16.51 -10.50 2.98
N CYS A 202 -15.87 -9.71 2.11
CA CYS A 202 -16.56 -8.73 1.26
C CYS A 202 -17.16 -9.32 -0.02
N THR A 203 -16.82 -10.56 -0.36
CA THR A 203 -17.25 -11.26 -1.59
C THR A 203 -18.55 -12.06 -1.42
N HIS A 204 -19.26 -11.90 -0.29
CA HIS A 204 -20.51 -12.62 -0.02
C HIS A 204 -21.69 -11.68 0.16
#